data_adac44c1de9661b756079ea893f342bd
#
_entry.id   adac44c1de9661b756079ea893f342bd
#
_cell.length_a   1.000
_cell.length_b   1.000
_cell.length_c   1.000
_cell.angle_alpha   90.00
_cell.angle_beta   90.00
_cell.angle_gamma   90.00
#
_symmetry.space_group_name_H-M   'P 1'
#
loop_
_entity.id
_entity.type
_entity.pdbx_description
1 polymer ?
#
loop_
_entity_poly.entity_id
_entity_poly.type
_entity_poly.pdbx_seq_one_letter_code
_entity_poly.pdbx_strand_id
1 'polypeptide(L)'
;MANIAKTIVATGASSGLGFEVVKQLLAQTQPYRLILGARDTQRTRAALDELKYDSTRHSLILLPVELSDLKNVKTFAQQTLDALGETNIDYLFLNAGMYKDANGPGPHGSKWSETYLVNHLSQHYLVHLLREKLEASRSRIIVVSSGAVRSVKDPDTLEDVMKADSKAGWPLYGATKFAQLLSAHWWRRQLRDTCQVVAVSPGRIPQTGLGRNSDLKLDMSMPDAKTVSEGAESLRRAFTRDDFPQDPEQIFLTSWGEWWPKDVYGLTLDRKLQDKWSPSKEEIEKEEGIGA
;
A
#
# COMPACT_ATOMS: atom_id res chain seq x y z
N MET A 1 14.33 -5.17 30.06
CA MET A 1 14.98 -5.06 28.75
C MET A 1 14.38 -3.87 28.05
N ALA A 2 15.20 -2.93 27.52
CA ALA A 2 14.67 -1.82 26.73
C ALA A 2 13.99 -2.37 25.49
N ASN A 3 12.76 -1.96 25.20
CA ASN A 3 12.06 -2.35 23.97
C ASN A 3 12.80 -1.75 22.77
N ILE A 4 13.28 -2.62 21.87
CA ILE A 4 13.91 -2.19 20.61
C ILE A 4 12.83 -1.53 19.74
N ALA A 5 13.17 -0.39 19.16
CA ALA A 5 12.25 0.31 18.27
C ALA A 5 11.95 -0.51 17.00
N LYS A 6 10.68 -0.63 16.65
CA LYS A 6 10.24 -1.24 15.39
C LYS A 6 10.27 -0.22 14.27
N THR A 7 10.92 -0.53 13.17
CA THR A 7 11.03 0.35 12.01
C THR A 7 9.94 0.09 10.99
N ILE A 8 9.22 1.14 10.63
CA ILE A 8 8.14 1.10 9.63
C ILE A 8 8.49 2.07 8.49
N VAL A 9 8.54 1.56 7.28
CA VAL A 9 8.54 2.37 6.05
C VAL A 9 7.12 2.40 5.51
N ALA A 10 6.55 3.60 5.27
CA ALA A 10 5.15 3.72 4.93
C ALA A 10 4.89 4.68 3.76
N THR A 11 3.96 4.30 2.88
CA THR A 11 3.35 5.18 1.87
C THR A 11 1.96 5.63 2.29
N GLY A 12 1.52 6.82 1.84
CA GLY A 12 0.17 7.31 2.10
C GLY A 12 -0.12 7.63 3.57
N ALA A 13 0.90 7.92 4.37
CA ALA A 13 0.78 8.21 5.80
C ALA A 13 0.48 9.69 6.13
N SER A 14 0.31 10.56 5.12
CA SER A 14 0.09 12.00 5.29
C SER A 14 -1.37 12.40 5.51
N SER A 15 -2.32 11.49 5.35
CA SER A 15 -3.76 11.76 5.52
C SER A 15 -4.58 10.48 5.68
N GLY A 16 -5.86 10.62 6.06
CA GLY A 16 -6.82 9.53 6.09
C GLY A 16 -6.38 8.36 6.98
N LEU A 17 -6.56 7.14 6.47
CA LEU A 17 -6.24 5.91 7.22
C LEU A 17 -4.77 5.81 7.62
N GLY A 18 -3.86 6.11 6.69
CA GLY A 18 -2.42 6.00 6.99
C GLY A 18 -1.96 6.96 8.08
N PHE A 19 -2.48 8.20 8.10
CA PHE A 19 -2.19 9.16 9.15
C PHE A 19 -2.77 8.70 10.50
N GLU A 20 -3.99 8.17 10.52
CA GLU A 20 -4.61 7.66 11.74
C GLU A 20 -3.87 6.41 12.26
N VAL A 21 -3.36 5.52 11.39
CA VAL A 21 -2.47 4.41 11.81
C VAL A 21 -1.21 4.95 12.48
N VAL A 22 -0.55 5.96 11.89
CA VAL A 22 0.62 6.60 12.50
C VAL A 22 0.27 7.16 13.89
N LYS A 23 -0.82 7.90 14.01
CA LYS A 23 -1.29 8.43 15.31
C LYS A 23 -1.52 7.32 16.34
N GLN A 24 -2.18 6.23 15.97
CA GLN A 24 -2.42 5.09 16.84
C GLN A 24 -1.13 4.37 17.25
N LEU A 25 -0.13 4.28 16.35
CA LEU A 25 1.19 3.72 16.67
C LEU A 25 1.96 4.61 17.65
N LEU A 26 1.95 5.91 17.44
CA LEU A 26 2.63 6.89 18.30
C LEU A 26 2.01 6.99 19.70
N ALA A 27 0.78 6.53 19.89
CA ALA A 27 0.13 6.43 21.20
C ALA A 27 0.52 5.16 21.99
N GLN A 28 1.28 4.23 21.41
CA GLN A 28 1.66 2.97 22.05
C GLN A 28 2.92 3.10 22.90
N THR A 29 3.10 2.15 23.81
CA THR A 29 4.33 2.03 24.61
C THR A 29 5.49 1.40 23.82
N GLN A 30 5.22 0.63 22.78
CA GLN A 30 6.22 0.10 21.86
C GLN A 30 6.92 1.26 21.12
N PRO A 31 8.25 1.40 21.19
CA PRO A 31 8.96 2.40 20.39
C PRO A 31 8.86 2.11 18.88
N TYR A 32 8.68 3.19 18.09
CA TYR A 32 8.69 3.11 16.64
C TYR A 32 9.66 4.11 16.02
N ARG A 33 10.32 3.67 14.96
CA ARG A 33 11.01 4.51 13.99
C ARG A 33 10.20 4.50 12.70
N LEU A 34 9.62 5.65 12.34
CA LEU A 34 8.72 5.77 11.19
C LEU A 34 9.43 6.55 10.07
N ILE A 35 9.57 5.94 8.89
CA ILE A 35 10.02 6.58 7.66
C ILE A 35 8.81 6.71 6.75
N LEU A 36 8.30 7.93 6.62
CA LEU A 36 7.03 8.22 5.99
C LEU A 36 7.23 8.95 4.66
N GLY A 37 6.75 8.33 3.57
CA GLY A 37 6.68 8.96 2.26
C GLY A 37 5.50 9.93 2.16
N ALA A 38 5.74 11.18 1.78
CA ALA A 38 4.71 12.19 1.61
C ALA A 38 5.00 13.11 0.42
N ARG A 39 3.94 13.55 -0.29
CA ARG A 39 4.06 14.53 -1.39
C ARG A 39 4.43 15.92 -0.86
N ASP A 40 3.75 16.34 0.21
CA ASP A 40 3.99 17.59 0.90
C ASP A 40 4.51 17.28 2.32
N THR A 41 5.83 17.31 2.45
CA THR A 41 6.51 16.99 3.72
C THR A 41 6.31 18.09 4.76
N GLN A 42 6.19 19.36 4.36
CA GLN A 42 5.98 20.48 5.30
C GLN A 42 4.60 20.39 5.95
N ARG A 43 3.55 20.23 5.13
CA ARG A 43 2.18 20.04 5.64
C ARG A 43 2.06 18.79 6.50
N THR A 44 2.71 17.71 6.08
CA THR A 44 2.69 16.44 6.85
C THR A 44 3.41 16.60 8.18
N ARG A 45 4.55 17.31 8.21
CA ARG A 45 5.27 17.63 9.45
C ARG A 45 4.39 18.41 10.42
N ALA A 46 3.78 19.51 9.96
CA ALA A 46 2.89 20.32 10.79
C ALA A 46 1.75 19.48 11.42
N ALA A 47 1.11 18.60 10.62
CA ALA A 47 0.05 17.74 11.13
C ALA A 47 0.56 16.69 12.17
N LEU A 48 1.78 16.18 12.01
CA LEU A 48 2.38 15.23 12.96
C LEU A 48 2.81 15.93 14.26
N ASP A 49 3.29 17.15 14.19
CA ASP A 49 3.71 17.93 15.37
C ASP A 49 2.50 18.26 16.28
N GLU A 50 1.28 18.35 15.71
CA GLU A 50 0.03 18.51 16.46
C GLU A 50 -0.34 17.29 17.30
N LEU A 51 0.17 16.09 16.98
CA LEU A 51 -0.16 14.84 17.67
C LEU A 51 0.42 14.74 19.10
N LYS A 52 1.38 15.62 19.47
CA LYS A 52 2.00 15.65 20.82
C LYS A 52 2.46 14.27 21.31
N TYR A 53 3.09 13.49 20.44
CA TYR A 53 3.63 12.18 20.79
C TYR A 53 4.95 12.26 21.58
N ASP A 54 5.34 11.20 22.25
CA ASP A 54 6.59 11.08 23.01
C ASP A 54 7.79 10.94 22.04
N SER A 55 8.46 12.05 21.71
CA SER A 55 9.62 12.09 20.81
C SER A 55 10.88 11.46 21.41
N THR A 56 10.91 11.15 22.69
CA THR A 56 12.01 10.38 23.31
C THR A 56 11.86 8.88 23.06
N ARG A 57 10.65 8.44 22.77
CA ARG A 57 10.29 7.05 22.46
C ARG A 57 10.21 6.77 20.97
N HIS A 58 9.63 7.68 20.20
CA HIS A 58 9.37 7.51 18.77
C HIS A 58 10.20 8.47 17.94
N SER A 59 10.68 8.01 16.77
CA SER A 59 11.35 8.87 15.80
C SER A 59 10.61 8.89 14.47
N LEU A 60 10.57 10.07 13.83
CA LEU A 60 9.87 10.32 12.57
C LEU A 60 10.82 10.93 11.54
N ILE A 61 10.93 10.29 10.39
CA ILE A 61 11.62 10.78 9.20
C ILE A 61 10.57 10.95 8.11
N LEU A 62 10.50 12.14 7.53
CA LEU A 62 9.64 12.43 6.38
C LEU A 62 10.51 12.55 5.14
N LEU A 63 10.18 11.78 4.11
CA LEU A 63 10.86 11.80 2.82
C LEU A 63 9.85 12.16 1.71
N PRO A 64 10.24 12.99 0.73
CA PRO A 64 9.37 13.32 -0.37
C PRO A 64 9.14 12.11 -1.27
N VAL A 65 7.88 11.87 -1.65
CA VAL A 65 7.54 10.87 -2.68
C VAL A 65 6.26 11.25 -3.42
N GLU A 66 6.36 11.27 -4.76
CA GLU A 66 5.22 11.28 -5.67
C GLU A 66 5.11 9.91 -6.35
N LEU A 67 4.06 9.16 -5.98
CA LEU A 67 3.90 7.77 -6.44
C LEU A 67 3.47 7.65 -7.91
N SER A 68 2.99 8.73 -8.52
CA SER A 68 2.71 8.75 -9.96
C SER A 68 3.97 8.97 -10.81
N ASP A 69 5.12 9.27 -10.18
CA ASP A 69 6.44 9.42 -10.80
C ASP A 69 7.38 8.31 -10.29
N LEU A 70 7.63 7.30 -11.12
CA LEU A 70 8.46 6.17 -10.70
C LEU A 70 9.95 6.54 -10.51
N LYS A 71 10.44 7.61 -11.14
CA LYS A 71 11.79 8.16 -10.87
C LYS A 71 11.86 8.71 -9.44
N ASN A 72 10.78 9.36 -9.01
CA ASN A 72 10.67 9.85 -7.66
C ASN A 72 10.55 8.71 -6.64
N VAL A 73 9.85 7.61 -6.99
CA VAL A 73 9.82 6.38 -6.18
C VAL A 73 11.22 5.77 -6.02
N LYS A 74 12.03 5.73 -7.09
CA LYS A 74 13.44 5.27 -7.03
C LYS A 74 14.26 6.13 -6.07
N THR A 75 14.11 7.45 -6.16
CA THR A 75 14.77 8.40 -5.24
C THR A 75 14.34 8.18 -3.79
N PHE A 76 13.03 8.02 -3.54
CA PHE A 76 12.50 7.75 -2.21
C PHE A 76 13.05 6.45 -1.62
N ALA A 77 13.14 5.38 -2.42
CA ALA A 77 13.73 4.12 -1.98
C ALA A 77 15.20 4.29 -1.56
N GLN A 78 16.01 5.01 -2.36
CA GLN A 78 17.40 5.28 -2.04
C GLN A 78 17.53 6.09 -0.74
N GLN A 79 16.79 7.19 -0.60
CA GLN A 79 16.77 7.99 0.62
C GLN A 79 16.32 7.18 1.85
N THR A 80 15.40 6.25 1.65
CA THR A 80 14.97 5.32 2.71
C THR A 80 16.12 4.40 3.15
N LEU A 81 16.85 3.82 2.20
CA LEU A 81 18.02 2.98 2.50
C LEU A 81 19.13 3.76 3.20
N ASP A 82 19.40 4.99 2.75
CA ASP A 82 20.40 5.88 3.37
C ASP A 82 19.98 6.23 4.81
N ALA A 83 18.70 6.55 5.03
CA ALA A 83 18.18 6.86 6.35
C ALA A 83 18.21 5.64 7.29
N LEU A 84 18.02 4.42 6.77
CA LEU A 84 18.07 3.18 7.54
C LEU A 84 19.49 2.83 7.98
N GLY A 85 20.48 2.96 7.09
CA GLY A 85 21.80 2.37 7.29
C GLY A 85 21.68 0.88 7.60
N GLU A 86 22.26 0.45 8.71
CA GLU A 86 22.22 -0.95 9.16
C GLU A 86 20.89 -1.33 9.85
N THR A 87 20.01 -0.37 10.13
CA THR A 87 18.72 -0.65 10.82
C THR A 87 17.80 -1.48 9.93
N ASN A 88 17.16 -2.50 10.50
CA ASN A 88 16.19 -3.34 9.82
C ASN A 88 14.90 -2.58 9.45
N ILE A 89 14.18 -3.09 8.45
CA ILE A 89 12.77 -2.74 8.21
C ILE A 89 11.91 -3.85 8.84
N ASP A 90 11.24 -3.56 9.96
CA ASP A 90 10.29 -4.54 10.53
C ASP A 90 9.02 -4.63 9.68
N TYR A 91 8.54 -3.47 9.20
CA TYR A 91 7.29 -3.39 8.43
C TYR A 91 7.43 -2.45 7.23
N LEU A 92 7.01 -2.94 6.05
CA LEU A 92 6.74 -2.11 4.88
C LEU A 92 5.23 -1.95 4.73
N PHE A 93 4.72 -0.73 4.94
CA PHE A 93 3.30 -0.43 4.93
C PHE A 93 2.89 0.28 3.64
N LEU A 94 2.38 -0.49 2.70
CA LEU A 94 1.92 -0.05 1.37
C LEU A 94 0.44 0.37 1.47
N ASN A 95 0.21 1.59 1.97
CA ASN A 95 -1.13 2.09 2.26
C ASN A 95 -1.62 3.13 1.26
N ALA A 96 -0.74 3.80 0.52
CA ALA A 96 -1.16 4.80 -0.43
C ALA A 96 -2.22 4.27 -1.40
N GLY A 97 -3.24 5.06 -1.63
CA GLY A 97 -4.28 4.73 -2.57
C GLY A 97 -5.14 5.95 -2.88
N MET A 98 -5.60 6.01 -4.11
CA MET A 98 -6.48 7.05 -4.60
C MET A 98 -7.51 6.48 -5.57
N TYR A 99 -8.54 7.23 -5.83
CA TYR A 99 -9.42 7.04 -6.98
C TYR A 99 -9.55 8.37 -7.73
N LYS A 100 -9.25 8.30 -9.02
CA LYS A 100 -9.43 9.36 -10.00
C LYS A 100 -9.73 8.72 -11.33
N ASP A 101 -10.71 9.24 -12.04
CA ASP A 101 -11.06 8.75 -13.37
C ASP A 101 -9.90 8.95 -14.36
N ALA A 102 -9.74 8.01 -15.30
CA ALA A 102 -8.73 8.06 -16.35
C ALA A 102 -9.29 8.81 -17.58
N ASN A 103 -9.42 10.14 -17.45
CA ASN A 103 -10.00 11.01 -18.49
C ASN A 103 -8.94 11.83 -19.25
N GLY A 104 -7.71 11.38 -19.31
CA GLY A 104 -6.62 12.09 -19.97
C GLY A 104 -5.33 11.27 -20.03
N PRO A 105 -4.24 11.87 -20.53
CA PRO A 105 -2.95 11.19 -20.66
C PRO A 105 -2.42 10.74 -19.29
N GLY A 106 -1.64 9.67 -19.32
CA GLY A 106 -0.97 9.18 -18.12
C GLY A 106 0.11 10.15 -17.61
N PRO A 107 0.37 10.16 -16.30
CA PRO A 107 1.43 10.98 -15.71
C PRO A 107 2.79 10.68 -16.35
N HIS A 108 3.60 11.70 -16.54
CA HIS A 108 4.98 11.58 -17.05
C HIS A 108 5.12 10.82 -18.37
N GLY A 109 4.03 10.77 -19.19
CA GLY A 109 4.01 10.04 -20.47
C GLY A 109 3.77 8.53 -20.35
N SER A 110 3.44 8.03 -19.17
CA SER A 110 3.06 6.64 -18.96
C SER A 110 1.79 6.28 -19.76
N LYS A 111 1.73 5.05 -20.25
CA LYS A 111 0.50 4.51 -20.87
C LYS A 111 -0.60 4.20 -19.84
N TRP A 112 -0.26 4.24 -18.55
CA TRP A 112 -1.13 3.86 -17.45
C TRP A 112 -1.84 5.05 -16.82
N SER A 113 -3.00 4.80 -16.24
CA SER A 113 -3.72 5.80 -15.44
C SER A 113 -2.98 6.13 -14.13
N GLU A 114 -3.15 7.37 -13.65
CA GLU A 114 -2.58 7.78 -12.36
C GLU A 114 -3.05 6.87 -11.21
N THR A 115 -4.30 6.43 -11.24
CA THR A 115 -4.85 5.51 -10.24
C THR A 115 -4.12 4.17 -10.21
N TYR A 116 -3.76 3.61 -11.38
CA TYR A 116 -2.98 2.38 -11.47
C TYR A 116 -1.54 2.58 -10.99
N LEU A 117 -0.89 3.65 -11.45
CA LEU A 117 0.47 3.97 -11.02
C LEU A 117 0.57 4.07 -9.49
N VAL A 118 -0.31 4.88 -8.86
CA VAL A 118 -0.28 5.13 -7.42
C VAL A 118 -0.69 3.91 -6.60
N ASN A 119 -1.77 3.21 -6.99
CA ASN A 119 -2.32 2.13 -6.19
C ASN A 119 -1.53 0.83 -6.30
N HIS A 120 -0.87 0.61 -7.44
CA HIS A 120 -0.22 -0.67 -7.71
C HIS A 120 1.22 -0.54 -8.18
N LEU A 121 1.50 -0.01 -9.39
CA LEU A 121 2.80 -0.14 -10.02
C LEU A 121 3.94 0.47 -9.20
N SER A 122 3.75 1.68 -8.66
CA SER A 122 4.74 2.35 -7.82
C SER A 122 5.05 1.58 -6.53
N GLN A 123 4.04 0.98 -5.92
CA GLN A 123 4.22 0.22 -4.69
C GLN A 123 4.87 -1.13 -4.95
N HIS A 124 4.53 -1.79 -6.06
CA HIS A 124 5.19 -2.99 -6.52
C HIS A 124 6.68 -2.72 -6.82
N TYR A 125 6.97 -1.61 -7.52
CA TYR A 125 8.32 -1.17 -7.81
C TYR A 125 9.11 -0.83 -6.54
N LEU A 126 8.48 -0.19 -5.56
CA LEU A 126 9.10 0.09 -4.26
C LEU A 126 9.52 -1.18 -3.52
N VAL A 127 8.72 -2.25 -3.59
CA VAL A 127 9.12 -3.56 -3.02
C VAL A 127 10.36 -4.11 -3.71
N HIS A 128 10.45 -4.01 -5.05
CA HIS A 128 11.65 -4.42 -5.80
C HIS A 128 12.89 -3.63 -5.36
N LEU A 129 12.76 -2.31 -5.22
CA LEU A 129 13.88 -1.42 -4.84
C LEU A 129 14.39 -1.66 -3.42
N LEU A 130 13.52 -2.10 -2.52
CA LEU A 130 13.86 -2.38 -1.12
C LEU A 130 14.10 -3.87 -0.84
N ARG A 131 14.00 -4.74 -1.87
CA ARG A 131 13.93 -6.20 -1.72
C ARG A 131 15.03 -6.77 -0.85
N GLU A 132 16.29 -6.49 -1.13
CA GLU A 132 17.42 -7.03 -0.39
C GLU A 132 17.36 -6.66 1.11
N LYS A 133 17.00 -5.41 1.39
CA LYS A 133 16.84 -4.94 2.78
C LYS A 133 15.66 -5.61 3.48
N LEU A 134 14.54 -5.79 2.78
CA LEU A 134 13.35 -6.48 3.32
C LEU A 134 13.66 -7.94 3.64
N GLU A 135 14.33 -8.66 2.74
CA GLU A 135 14.73 -10.06 2.94
C GLU A 135 15.71 -10.22 4.11
N ALA A 136 16.75 -9.37 4.14
CA ALA A 136 17.73 -9.38 5.24
C ALA A 136 17.09 -9.06 6.60
N SER A 137 16.07 -8.21 6.62
CA SER A 137 15.32 -7.82 7.82
C SER A 137 14.25 -8.83 8.22
N ARG A 138 13.92 -9.81 7.39
CA ARG A 138 12.74 -10.68 7.56
C ARG A 138 11.44 -9.90 7.76
N SER A 139 11.25 -8.88 6.93
CA SER A 139 10.19 -7.89 7.05
C SER A 139 8.79 -8.49 6.90
N ARG A 140 7.78 -7.77 7.45
CA ARG A 140 6.39 -7.97 7.08
C ARG A 140 5.94 -6.87 6.13
N ILE A 141 5.46 -7.27 4.95
CA ILE A 141 4.89 -6.37 3.94
C ILE A 141 3.38 -6.35 4.11
N ILE A 142 2.82 -5.17 4.39
CA ILE A 142 1.39 -4.97 4.61
C ILE A 142 0.83 -4.16 3.45
N VAL A 143 -0.09 -4.77 2.69
CA VAL A 143 -0.69 -4.20 1.49
C VAL A 143 -2.13 -3.79 1.79
N VAL A 144 -2.44 -2.51 1.72
CA VAL A 144 -3.81 -2.03 1.91
C VAL A 144 -4.59 -2.17 0.60
N SER A 145 -5.29 -3.30 0.49
CA SER A 145 -6.17 -3.61 -0.62
C SER A 145 -7.61 -3.17 -0.34
N SER A 146 -8.59 -3.80 -0.94
CA SER A 146 -10.00 -3.43 -0.80
C SER A 146 -10.90 -4.61 -1.15
N GLY A 147 -12.08 -4.69 -0.53
CA GLY A 147 -13.16 -5.56 -0.99
C GLY A 147 -13.64 -5.28 -2.43
N ALA A 148 -13.21 -4.17 -3.03
CA ALA A 148 -13.48 -3.84 -4.44
C ALA A 148 -12.85 -4.83 -5.43
N VAL A 149 -11.88 -5.66 -5.01
CA VAL A 149 -11.35 -6.76 -5.84
C VAL A 149 -12.45 -7.69 -6.38
N ARG A 150 -13.55 -7.81 -5.66
CA ARG A 150 -14.72 -8.61 -6.05
C ARG A 150 -15.49 -8.07 -7.26
N SER A 151 -15.27 -6.81 -7.64
CA SER A 151 -15.93 -6.21 -8.82
C SER A 151 -15.35 -6.71 -10.13
N VAL A 152 -14.11 -7.21 -10.14
CA VAL A 152 -13.48 -7.77 -11.33
C VAL A 152 -14.03 -9.18 -11.57
N LYS A 153 -14.78 -9.33 -12.67
CA LYS A 153 -15.36 -10.61 -13.11
C LYS A 153 -14.61 -11.22 -14.27
N ASP A 154 -14.01 -10.38 -15.09
CA ASP A 154 -13.22 -10.76 -16.26
C ASP A 154 -11.84 -10.09 -16.20
N PRO A 155 -10.79 -10.86 -15.81
CA PRO A 155 -9.43 -10.33 -15.74
C PRO A 155 -8.81 -9.93 -17.09
N ASP A 156 -9.36 -10.36 -18.21
CA ASP A 156 -8.84 -10.00 -19.53
C ASP A 156 -9.08 -8.52 -19.85
N THR A 157 -10.05 -7.89 -19.19
CA THR A 157 -10.35 -6.45 -19.34
C THR A 157 -9.41 -5.54 -18.55
N LEU A 158 -8.60 -6.07 -17.64
CA LEU A 158 -7.79 -5.27 -16.71
C LEU A 158 -6.89 -4.28 -17.41
N GLU A 159 -6.22 -4.70 -18.51
CA GLU A 159 -5.29 -3.84 -19.23
C GLU A 159 -5.98 -2.61 -19.80
N ASP A 160 -7.10 -2.81 -20.49
CA ASP A 160 -7.85 -1.70 -21.09
C ASP A 160 -8.46 -0.76 -20.04
N VAL A 161 -8.93 -1.31 -18.93
CA VAL A 161 -9.50 -0.54 -17.82
C VAL A 161 -8.44 0.33 -17.13
N MET A 162 -7.19 -0.14 -17.01
CA MET A 162 -6.13 0.55 -16.27
C MET A 162 -5.27 1.50 -17.11
N LYS A 163 -5.42 1.49 -18.45
CA LYS A 163 -4.75 2.45 -19.35
C LYS A 163 -5.16 3.90 -19.05
N ALA A 164 -4.26 4.81 -19.38
CA ALA A 164 -4.57 6.22 -19.47
C ALA A 164 -5.73 6.46 -20.47
N ASP A 165 -6.55 7.45 -20.23
CA ASP A 165 -7.73 7.81 -21.07
C ASP A 165 -8.73 6.67 -21.31
N SER A 166 -8.74 5.66 -20.42
CA SER A 166 -9.67 4.51 -20.54
C SER A 166 -11.14 4.87 -20.31
N LYS A 167 -11.41 5.99 -19.61
CA LYS A 167 -12.75 6.45 -19.21
C LYS A 167 -13.54 5.41 -18.42
N ALA A 168 -12.83 4.49 -17.77
CA ALA A 168 -13.42 3.31 -17.12
C ALA A 168 -14.21 3.61 -15.84
N GLY A 169 -14.10 4.80 -15.26
CA GLY A 169 -14.83 5.18 -14.05
C GLY A 169 -14.50 4.26 -12.86
N TRP A 170 -15.51 3.95 -12.05
CA TRP A 170 -15.37 3.10 -10.86
C TRP A 170 -14.71 1.72 -11.10
N PRO A 171 -14.95 1.00 -12.21
CA PRO A 171 -14.22 -0.24 -12.53
C PRO A 171 -12.71 -0.11 -12.45
N LEU A 172 -12.14 1.06 -12.77
CA LEU A 172 -10.70 1.33 -12.66
C LEU A 172 -10.18 1.11 -11.23
N TYR A 173 -10.86 1.62 -10.21
CA TYR A 173 -10.44 1.41 -8.83
C TYR A 173 -10.42 -0.09 -8.47
N GLY A 174 -11.48 -0.81 -8.78
CA GLY A 174 -11.56 -2.27 -8.56
C GLY A 174 -10.43 -3.02 -9.27
N ALA A 175 -10.15 -2.67 -10.53
CA ALA A 175 -9.07 -3.25 -11.32
C ALA A 175 -7.69 -3.01 -10.69
N THR A 176 -7.41 -1.79 -10.22
CA THR A 176 -6.12 -1.50 -9.55
C THR A 176 -5.96 -2.24 -8.23
N LYS A 177 -7.02 -2.40 -7.45
CA LYS A 177 -6.99 -3.18 -6.20
C LYS A 177 -6.87 -4.67 -6.45
N PHE A 178 -7.44 -5.16 -7.55
CA PHE A 178 -7.28 -6.53 -8.00
C PHE A 178 -5.82 -6.81 -8.42
N ALA A 179 -5.24 -5.95 -9.28
CA ALA A 179 -3.83 -6.05 -9.67
C ALA A 179 -2.89 -5.99 -8.44
N GLN A 180 -3.19 -5.11 -7.48
CA GLN A 180 -2.45 -5.02 -6.23
C GLN A 180 -2.51 -6.34 -5.42
N LEU A 181 -3.67 -7.01 -5.37
CA LEU A 181 -3.80 -8.29 -4.66
C LEU A 181 -3.11 -9.43 -5.43
N LEU A 182 -3.15 -9.44 -6.78
CA LEU A 182 -2.33 -10.35 -7.59
C LEU A 182 -0.84 -10.23 -7.23
N SER A 183 -0.34 -8.99 -7.16
CA SER A 183 1.05 -8.72 -6.81
C SER A 183 1.37 -9.10 -5.36
N ALA A 184 0.43 -8.93 -4.41
CA ALA A 184 0.63 -9.39 -3.04
C ALA A 184 0.81 -10.92 -2.98
N HIS A 185 0.01 -11.69 -3.73
CA HIS A 185 0.18 -13.14 -3.85
C HIS A 185 1.49 -13.53 -4.55
N TRP A 186 1.88 -12.78 -5.59
CA TRP A 186 3.15 -12.97 -6.26
C TRP A 186 4.32 -12.74 -5.29
N TRP A 187 4.34 -11.64 -4.54
CA TRP A 187 5.35 -11.37 -3.51
C TRP A 187 5.37 -12.42 -2.43
N ARG A 188 4.20 -12.92 -1.99
CA ARG A 188 4.12 -14.02 -1.03
C ARG A 188 4.84 -15.28 -1.53
N ARG A 189 4.78 -15.57 -2.84
CA ARG A 189 5.51 -16.68 -3.45
C ARG A 189 7.02 -16.41 -3.55
N GLN A 190 7.39 -15.19 -3.95
CA GLN A 190 8.80 -14.82 -4.15
C GLN A 190 9.58 -14.73 -2.84
N LEU A 191 8.94 -14.31 -1.76
CA LEU A 191 9.57 -13.96 -0.48
C LEU A 191 9.20 -14.94 0.65
N ARG A 192 8.64 -16.10 0.33
CA ARG A 192 8.01 -17.03 1.29
C ARG A 192 8.92 -17.44 2.45
N ASP A 193 10.24 -17.52 2.22
CA ASP A 193 11.19 -18.03 3.19
C ASP A 193 11.87 -16.88 3.99
N THR A 194 11.66 -15.65 3.57
CA THR A 194 12.31 -14.45 4.12
C THR A 194 11.35 -13.44 4.69
N CYS A 195 10.23 -13.15 4.03
CA CYS A 195 9.28 -12.12 4.44
C CYS A 195 7.86 -12.68 4.63
N GLN A 196 7.08 -11.98 5.45
CA GLN A 196 5.63 -12.19 5.53
C GLN A 196 4.91 -11.17 4.66
N VAL A 197 3.88 -11.59 3.92
CA VAL A 197 3.03 -10.69 3.13
C VAL A 197 1.59 -10.83 3.60
N VAL A 198 0.96 -9.71 3.92
CA VAL A 198 -0.44 -9.62 4.37
C VAL A 198 -1.15 -8.54 3.57
N ALA A 199 -2.29 -8.87 2.99
CA ALA A 199 -3.21 -7.89 2.41
C ALA A 199 -4.37 -7.60 3.38
N VAL A 200 -4.85 -6.35 3.42
CA VAL A 200 -5.96 -5.94 4.32
C VAL A 200 -6.97 -5.10 3.57
N SER A 201 -8.24 -5.40 3.74
CA SER A 201 -9.33 -4.50 3.36
C SER A 201 -9.83 -3.75 4.61
N PRO A 202 -9.70 -2.41 4.68
CA PRO A 202 -10.08 -1.66 5.89
C PRO A 202 -11.60 -1.46 6.05
N GLY A 203 -12.41 -1.91 5.09
CA GLY A 203 -13.82 -1.57 4.99
C GLY A 203 -14.07 -0.31 4.15
N ARG A 204 -15.30 0.20 4.19
CA ARG A 204 -15.66 1.47 3.55
C ARG A 204 -15.45 2.60 4.54
N ILE A 205 -14.60 3.57 4.18
CA ILE A 205 -14.25 4.68 5.08
C ILE A 205 -14.69 6.01 4.45
N PRO A 206 -15.95 6.44 4.69
CA PRO A 206 -16.53 7.61 4.03
C PRO A 206 -15.79 8.92 4.28
N GLN A 207 -15.15 9.05 5.42
CA GLN A 207 -14.50 10.29 5.87
C GLN A 207 -13.04 10.43 5.39
N THR A 208 -12.62 9.66 4.37
CA THR A 208 -11.29 9.79 3.79
C THR A 208 -11.31 10.59 2.49
N GLY A 209 -10.14 11.06 2.07
CA GLY A 209 -9.99 11.74 0.79
C GLY A 209 -9.86 10.80 -0.42
N LEU A 210 -10.25 9.53 -0.33
CA LEU A 210 -10.07 8.55 -1.40
C LEU A 210 -10.72 8.98 -2.71
N GLY A 211 -11.97 9.46 -2.66
CA GLY A 211 -12.74 9.88 -3.82
C GLY A 211 -12.77 11.39 -4.05
N ARG A 212 -11.85 12.19 -3.44
CA ARG A 212 -11.88 13.67 -3.52
C ARG A 212 -11.83 14.23 -4.94
N ASN A 213 -11.33 13.46 -5.89
CA ASN A 213 -11.18 13.83 -7.29
C ASN A 213 -12.13 13.05 -8.21
N SER A 214 -13.26 12.58 -7.68
CA SER A 214 -14.26 11.79 -8.41
C SER A 214 -15.66 12.02 -7.83
N ASP A 215 -16.67 11.50 -8.49
CA ASP A 215 -18.07 11.52 -8.03
C ASP A 215 -18.37 10.45 -6.97
N LEU A 216 -17.37 9.75 -6.46
CA LEU A 216 -17.55 8.72 -5.43
C LEU A 216 -18.08 9.33 -4.14
N LYS A 217 -19.30 8.95 -3.78
CA LYS A 217 -19.92 9.32 -2.51
C LYS A 217 -20.05 8.08 -1.63
N LEU A 218 -19.34 8.09 -0.52
CA LEU A 218 -19.48 7.09 0.53
C LEU A 218 -20.13 7.76 1.75
N ASP A 219 -21.02 7.04 2.43
CA ASP A 219 -21.64 7.50 3.68
C ASP A 219 -21.69 6.39 4.73
N MET A 220 -21.94 6.77 5.97
CA MET A 220 -21.91 5.85 7.13
C MET A 220 -23.10 4.87 7.18
N SER A 221 -24.12 5.03 6.33
CA SER A 221 -25.23 4.08 6.23
C SER A 221 -24.92 2.85 5.36
N MET A 222 -23.81 2.90 4.61
CA MET A 222 -23.42 1.80 3.73
C MET A 222 -22.97 0.57 4.53
N PRO A 223 -23.24 -0.65 4.04
CA PRO A 223 -22.72 -1.87 4.65
C PRO A 223 -21.20 -1.84 4.76
N ASP A 224 -20.66 -2.30 5.90
CA ASP A 224 -19.22 -2.27 6.22
C ASP A 224 -18.60 -0.85 6.23
N ALA A 225 -19.43 0.19 6.45
CA ALA A 225 -18.93 1.53 6.70
C ALA A 225 -18.31 1.60 8.10
N LYS A 226 -17.15 2.25 8.19
CA LYS A 226 -16.39 2.43 9.43
C LYS A 226 -15.86 3.85 9.53
N THR A 227 -15.66 4.29 10.75
CA THR A 227 -14.91 5.52 11.03
C THR A 227 -13.44 5.37 10.61
N VAL A 228 -12.74 6.48 10.45
CA VAL A 228 -11.31 6.47 10.13
C VAL A 228 -10.51 5.73 11.22
N SER A 229 -10.90 5.90 12.49
CA SER A 229 -10.25 5.23 13.63
C SER A 229 -10.42 3.71 13.60
N GLU A 230 -11.62 3.21 13.35
CA GLU A 230 -11.90 1.76 13.23
C GLU A 230 -11.22 1.13 12.01
N GLY A 231 -11.21 1.84 10.87
CA GLY A 231 -10.50 1.40 9.68
C GLY A 231 -8.98 1.34 9.91
N ALA A 232 -8.41 2.31 10.58
CA ALA A 232 -7.00 2.32 10.96
C ALA A 232 -6.65 1.19 11.95
N GLU A 233 -7.53 0.90 12.90
CA GLU A 233 -7.37 -0.23 13.82
C GLU A 233 -7.31 -1.57 13.06
N SER A 234 -8.15 -1.75 12.03
CA SER A 234 -8.11 -2.95 11.18
C SER A 234 -6.74 -3.11 10.50
N LEU A 235 -6.16 -2.00 10.01
CA LEU A 235 -4.84 -2.00 9.40
C LEU A 235 -3.75 -2.27 10.43
N ARG A 236 -3.85 -1.66 11.62
CA ARG A 236 -2.87 -1.81 12.69
C ARG A 236 -2.75 -3.27 13.18
N ARG A 237 -3.85 -4.01 13.20
CA ARG A 237 -3.84 -5.45 13.56
C ARG A 237 -2.93 -6.28 12.65
N ALA A 238 -2.77 -5.92 11.38
CA ALA A 238 -1.91 -6.63 10.45
C ALA A 238 -0.41 -6.55 10.81
N PHE A 239 0.01 -5.54 11.58
CA PHE A 239 1.41 -5.40 12.00
C PHE A 239 1.84 -6.48 13.01
N THR A 240 0.97 -6.82 13.94
CA THR A 240 1.34 -7.68 15.09
C THR A 240 0.69 -9.06 15.07
N ARG A 241 -0.12 -9.35 14.03
CA ARG A 241 -0.82 -10.62 13.91
C ARG A 241 0.14 -11.80 13.75
N ASP A 242 -0.09 -12.90 14.44
CA ASP A 242 0.73 -14.13 14.41
C ASP A 242 -0.07 -15.41 14.08
N ASP A 243 -1.41 -15.32 14.01
CA ASP A 243 -2.33 -16.39 13.69
C ASP A 243 -2.49 -16.61 12.17
N PHE A 244 -1.39 -16.80 11.46
CA PHE A 244 -1.42 -17.04 10.02
C PHE A 244 -2.06 -18.39 9.69
N PRO A 245 -2.94 -18.46 8.64
CA PRO A 245 -3.47 -19.71 8.15
C PRO A 245 -2.37 -20.67 7.71
N GLN A 246 -2.64 -21.98 7.83
CA GLN A 246 -1.76 -23.00 7.27
C GLN A 246 -1.67 -22.93 5.74
N ASP A 247 -2.76 -22.48 5.10
CA ASP A 247 -2.78 -22.21 3.66
C ASP A 247 -2.00 -20.93 3.33
N PRO A 248 -0.86 -21.02 2.65
CA PRO A 248 -0.02 -19.86 2.34
C PRO A 248 -0.65 -18.87 1.34
N GLU A 249 -1.73 -19.25 0.68
CA GLU A 249 -2.48 -18.37 -0.23
C GLU A 249 -3.56 -17.55 0.49
N GLN A 250 -3.84 -17.84 1.75
CA GLN A 250 -4.81 -17.08 2.54
C GLN A 250 -4.12 -15.92 3.26
N ILE A 251 -3.86 -14.84 2.51
CA ILE A 251 -3.12 -13.65 2.97
C ILE A 251 -4.00 -12.41 3.13
N PHE A 252 -5.31 -12.49 2.85
CA PHE A 252 -6.19 -11.35 2.76
C PHE A 252 -7.11 -11.24 3.98
N LEU A 253 -7.01 -10.12 4.72
CA LEU A 253 -7.79 -9.81 5.92
C LEU A 253 -9.01 -8.94 5.60
N THR A 254 -10.11 -9.23 6.29
CA THR A 254 -11.30 -8.39 6.33
C THR A 254 -11.07 -7.15 7.21
N SER A 255 -12.01 -6.21 7.19
CA SER A 255 -12.05 -5.01 8.04
C SER A 255 -12.29 -5.31 9.52
N TRP A 256 -12.76 -6.49 9.89
CA TRP A 256 -12.97 -6.93 11.28
C TRP A 256 -11.90 -7.90 11.76
N GLY A 257 -10.90 -8.21 10.92
CA GLY A 257 -9.71 -8.95 11.31
C GLY A 257 -9.80 -10.46 11.11
N GLU A 258 -10.76 -10.94 10.32
CA GLU A 258 -10.85 -12.33 9.89
C GLU A 258 -10.15 -12.52 8.55
N TRP A 259 -9.70 -13.72 8.26
CA TRP A 259 -9.18 -14.05 6.95
C TRP A 259 -10.32 -14.24 5.94
N TRP A 260 -10.26 -13.52 4.81
CA TRP A 260 -11.22 -13.72 3.74
C TRP A 260 -11.20 -15.17 3.25
N PRO A 261 -12.38 -15.80 3.01
CA PRO A 261 -12.43 -17.09 2.30
C PRO A 261 -11.90 -16.93 0.88
N LYS A 262 -11.18 -17.95 0.37
CA LYS A 262 -10.49 -17.88 -0.93
C LYS A 262 -11.41 -17.71 -2.13
N ASP A 263 -12.66 -18.14 -2.06
CA ASP A 263 -13.69 -17.95 -3.10
C ASP A 263 -13.98 -16.46 -3.36
N VAL A 264 -13.82 -15.61 -2.36
CA VAL A 264 -14.03 -14.15 -2.48
C VAL A 264 -13.04 -13.49 -3.45
N TYR A 265 -11.83 -14.01 -3.53
CA TYR A 265 -10.74 -13.46 -4.35
C TYR A 265 -10.07 -14.52 -5.24
N GLY A 266 -10.76 -15.63 -5.51
CA GLY A 266 -10.22 -16.80 -6.20
C GLY A 266 -9.51 -16.50 -7.54
N LEU A 267 -10.01 -15.53 -8.31
CA LEU A 267 -9.36 -15.11 -9.55
C LEU A 267 -7.94 -14.54 -9.34
N THR A 268 -7.65 -13.99 -8.15
CA THR A 268 -6.29 -13.49 -7.85
C THR A 268 -5.29 -14.58 -7.50
N LEU A 269 -5.75 -15.83 -7.37
CA LEU A 269 -4.90 -16.99 -7.13
C LEU A 269 -4.34 -17.58 -8.43
N ASP A 270 -4.80 -17.12 -9.58
CA ASP A 270 -4.24 -17.53 -10.88
C ASP A 270 -2.80 -17.03 -11.03
N ARG A 271 -1.86 -17.99 -11.09
CA ARG A 271 -0.42 -17.70 -11.17
C ARG A 271 -0.01 -16.98 -12.45
N LYS A 272 -0.68 -17.24 -13.57
CA LYS A 272 -0.38 -16.56 -14.83
C LYS A 272 -0.78 -15.08 -14.76
N LEU A 273 -1.93 -14.80 -14.12
CA LEU A 273 -2.34 -13.41 -13.86
C LEU A 273 -1.39 -12.73 -12.87
N GLN A 274 -0.97 -13.43 -11.81
CA GLN A 274 0.03 -12.90 -10.86
C GLN A 274 1.33 -12.53 -11.57
N ASP A 275 1.86 -13.42 -12.42
CA ASP A 275 3.09 -13.17 -13.16
C ASP A 275 2.92 -12.04 -14.19
N LYS A 276 1.77 -11.98 -14.90
CA LYS A 276 1.46 -10.90 -15.86
C LYS A 276 1.42 -9.52 -15.19
N TRP A 277 0.83 -9.42 -13.99
CA TRP A 277 0.60 -8.15 -13.30
C TRP A 277 1.64 -7.82 -12.23
N SER A 278 2.74 -8.56 -12.21
CA SER A 278 3.88 -8.32 -11.32
C SER A 278 5.18 -8.25 -12.12
N PRO A 279 5.34 -7.21 -12.95
CA PRO A 279 6.52 -7.05 -13.81
C PRO A 279 7.80 -6.94 -12.97
N SER A 280 8.91 -7.41 -13.51
CA SER A 280 10.23 -7.26 -12.90
C SER A 280 10.63 -5.78 -12.83
N LYS A 281 11.62 -5.48 -12.01
CA LYS A 281 12.19 -4.14 -11.89
C LYS A 281 12.66 -3.60 -13.25
N GLU A 282 13.35 -4.44 -14.01
CA GLU A 282 13.92 -4.12 -15.32
C GLU A 282 12.82 -3.83 -16.36
N GLU A 283 11.72 -4.61 -16.34
CA GLU A 283 10.56 -4.38 -17.20
C GLU A 283 9.89 -3.04 -16.89
N ILE A 284 9.70 -2.73 -15.60
CA ILE A 284 9.15 -1.44 -15.16
C ILE A 284 10.04 -0.28 -15.61
N GLU A 285 11.34 -0.37 -15.33
CA GLU A 285 12.30 0.69 -15.69
C GLU A 285 12.36 0.92 -17.21
N LYS A 286 12.32 -0.15 -17.98
CA LYS A 286 12.29 -0.08 -19.46
C LYS A 286 11.00 0.54 -19.98
N GLU A 287 9.85 0.10 -19.47
CA GLU A 287 8.54 0.58 -19.92
C GLU A 287 8.32 2.06 -19.59
N GLU A 288 8.71 2.49 -18.40
CA GLU A 288 8.49 3.85 -17.90
C GLU A 288 9.67 4.80 -18.19
N GLY A 289 10.67 4.36 -18.94
CA GLY A 289 11.82 5.19 -19.33
C GLY A 289 12.64 5.68 -18.12
N ILE A 290 12.78 4.84 -17.10
CA ILE A 290 13.59 5.12 -15.94
C ILE A 290 15.01 4.67 -16.27
N GLY A 291 15.87 5.62 -16.63
CA GLY A 291 17.28 5.33 -16.93
C GLY A 291 18.02 4.68 -15.76
N ALA A 292 19.03 3.89 -16.11
CA ALA A 292 19.92 3.24 -15.14
C ALA A 292 20.63 4.25 -14.23
#